data_bef15bee7c9b672d261f97ff66285ce8
#
_entry.id   bef15bee7c9b672d261f97ff66285ce8
#
_cell.length_a   1.000
_cell.length_b   1.000
_cell.length_c   1.000
_cell.angle_alpha   90.00
_cell.angle_beta   90.00
_cell.angle_gamma   90.00
#
_symmetry.space_group_name_H-M   'P 1'
#
loop_
_entity.id
_entity.type
_entity.pdbx_description
1 polymer ?
#
loop_
_entity_poly.entity_id
_entity_poly.type
_entity_poly.pdbx_seq_one_letter_code
_entity_poly.pdbx_strand_id
1 'polypeptide(L)'
;MRLVTYDRRGHRRLGAILGGEVVDLPDLVGHPAFPTTLETLVASSGGTVMDAARAALERDEAARHVVKQARILPPLFPASLLMPDVPGIERRIVGPEQDVPWPDGAAWIDYEPKVAAVLGRETAKATAEDVQRKIFGYTLVSDWAAHEASGDPMATAEGLPLAIGPCVVTAEELDPQTMVVQVKIDGEELAKGNLNGAAESLYDLISEASRFAVLERGDAFALGPFGGADDLDPSRRLWPGALIELAAEGIGTLRNRLAPRG
;
A
#
# COMPACT_ATOMS: atom_id res chain seq x y z
N MET A 1 -4.69 10.35 9.89
CA MET A 1 -5.87 9.45 9.78
C MET A 1 -5.48 8.17 9.06
N ARG A 2 -6.10 7.03 9.42
CA ARG A 2 -5.93 5.74 8.75
C ARG A 2 -7.16 5.49 7.86
N LEU A 3 -6.99 5.67 6.56
CA LEU A 3 -8.08 5.63 5.57
C LEU A 3 -8.11 4.28 4.87
N VAL A 4 -9.29 3.68 4.76
CA VAL A 4 -9.51 2.38 4.13
C VAL A 4 -10.55 2.48 3.01
N THR A 5 -10.48 1.53 2.09
CA THR A 5 -11.58 1.21 1.21
C THR A 5 -12.18 -0.12 1.65
N TYR A 6 -13.48 -0.18 1.81
CA TYR A 6 -14.18 -1.40 2.18
C TYR A 6 -15.34 -1.71 1.23
N ASP A 7 -15.77 -2.96 1.23
CA ASP A 7 -16.93 -3.39 0.44
C ASP A 7 -18.23 -3.01 1.15
N ARG A 8 -19.00 -2.15 0.51
CA ARG A 8 -20.38 -1.84 0.92
C ARG A 8 -21.36 -2.37 -0.14
N ARG A 9 -21.81 -3.62 0.04
CA ARG A 9 -22.77 -4.30 -0.85
C ARG A 9 -22.31 -4.35 -2.31
N GLY A 10 -21.05 -4.74 -2.54
CA GLY A 10 -20.46 -4.84 -3.88
C GLY A 10 -19.89 -3.52 -4.43
N HIS A 11 -19.94 -2.43 -3.65
CA HIS A 11 -19.36 -1.13 -4.03
C HIS A 11 -18.20 -0.76 -3.13
N ARG A 12 -17.17 -0.17 -3.73
CA ARG A 12 -16.03 0.40 -3.00
C ARG A 12 -16.49 1.65 -2.24
N ARG A 13 -16.20 1.70 -0.95
CA ARG A 13 -16.61 2.78 -0.08
C ARG A 13 -15.46 3.24 0.80
N LEU A 14 -15.33 4.55 0.96
CA LEU A 14 -14.34 5.17 1.84
C LEU A 14 -14.73 4.96 3.31
N GLY A 15 -13.77 4.50 4.09
CA GLY A 15 -13.85 4.42 5.54
C GLY A 15 -12.61 4.98 6.22
N ALA A 16 -12.67 5.07 7.52
CA ALA A 16 -11.51 5.34 8.37
C ALA A 16 -11.43 4.32 9.50
N ILE A 17 -10.23 4.04 10.00
CA ILE A 17 -10.04 3.18 11.18
C ILE A 17 -10.08 4.04 12.42
N LEU A 18 -11.02 3.76 13.31
CA LEU A 18 -11.19 4.38 14.61
C LEU A 18 -11.28 3.30 15.69
N GLY A 19 -10.39 3.32 16.67
CA GLY A 19 -10.38 2.30 17.74
C GLY A 19 -10.18 0.87 17.25
N GLY A 20 -9.61 0.66 16.06
CA GLY A 20 -9.43 -0.67 15.45
C GLY A 20 -10.60 -1.12 14.56
N GLU A 21 -11.69 -0.37 14.52
CA GLU A 21 -12.87 -0.67 13.71
C GLU A 21 -12.98 0.29 12.50
N VAL A 22 -13.64 -0.17 11.44
CA VAL A 22 -13.93 0.68 10.27
C VAL A 22 -15.18 1.49 10.53
N VAL A 23 -15.10 2.80 10.33
CA VAL A 23 -16.27 3.70 10.29
C VAL A 23 -16.53 4.17 8.85
N ASP A 24 -17.80 4.28 8.46
CA ASP A 24 -18.19 4.88 7.17
C ASP A 24 -17.96 6.39 7.23
N LEU A 25 -16.88 6.85 6.61
CA LEU A 25 -16.49 8.25 6.72
C LEU A 25 -17.45 9.21 6.00
N PRO A 26 -17.95 8.93 4.78
CA PRO A 26 -18.94 9.76 4.14
C PRO A 26 -20.26 9.90 4.91
N ASP A 27 -20.77 8.79 5.47
CA ASP A 27 -22.00 8.83 6.28
C ASP A 27 -21.77 9.60 7.60
N LEU A 28 -20.58 9.47 8.19
CA LEU A 28 -20.20 10.20 9.41
C LEU A 28 -20.05 11.71 9.15
N VAL A 29 -19.44 12.12 8.04
CA VAL A 29 -19.35 13.55 7.65
C VAL A 29 -20.73 14.11 7.34
N GLY A 30 -21.60 13.31 6.69
CA GLY A 30 -23.01 13.66 6.44
C GLY A 30 -23.23 14.73 5.38
N HIS A 31 -22.23 15.09 4.58
CA HIS A 31 -22.36 16.09 3.53
C HIS A 31 -22.43 15.41 2.14
N PRO A 32 -23.44 15.68 1.31
CA PRO A 32 -23.67 14.96 0.05
C PRO A 32 -22.55 15.11 -0.98
N ALA A 33 -21.77 16.19 -0.92
CA ALA A 33 -20.61 16.40 -1.79
C ALA A 33 -19.31 15.84 -1.21
N PHE A 34 -19.33 15.16 -0.04
CA PHE A 34 -18.13 14.57 0.53
C PHE A 34 -17.71 13.33 -0.30
N PRO A 35 -16.41 13.14 -0.57
CA PRO A 35 -15.91 12.01 -1.35
C PRO A 35 -16.31 10.65 -0.78
N THR A 36 -16.75 9.74 -1.65
CA THR A 36 -17.21 8.40 -1.25
C THR A 36 -16.17 7.31 -1.50
N THR A 37 -15.07 7.61 -2.19
CA THR A 37 -13.93 6.72 -2.43
C THR A 37 -12.63 7.42 -2.07
N LEU A 38 -11.58 6.65 -1.81
CA LEU A 38 -10.28 7.22 -1.44
C LEU A 38 -9.67 8.00 -2.61
N GLU A 39 -9.84 7.53 -3.83
CA GLU A 39 -9.35 8.23 -5.03
C GLU A 39 -9.99 9.62 -5.16
N THR A 40 -11.29 9.73 -4.95
CA THR A 40 -11.97 11.03 -5.00
C THR A 40 -11.57 11.92 -3.83
N LEU A 41 -11.28 11.34 -2.65
CA LEU A 41 -10.74 12.09 -1.52
C LEU A 41 -9.34 12.64 -1.84
N VAL A 42 -8.45 11.84 -2.39
CA VAL A 42 -7.09 12.25 -2.80
C VAL A 42 -7.16 13.35 -3.85
N ALA A 43 -8.02 13.18 -4.87
CA ALA A 43 -8.19 14.17 -5.94
C ALA A 43 -8.72 15.52 -5.40
N SER A 44 -9.53 15.50 -4.34
CA SER A 44 -10.11 16.69 -3.69
C SER A 44 -9.48 17.06 -2.35
N SER A 45 -8.28 16.56 -2.05
CA SER A 45 -7.59 16.71 -0.75
C SER A 45 -7.13 18.15 -0.43
N GLY A 46 -7.96 19.14 -0.75
CA GLY A 46 -7.84 20.52 -0.23
C GLY A 46 -8.22 20.58 1.25
N GLY A 47 -7.66 21.55 1.99
CA GLY A 47 -7.74 21.64 3.45
C GLY A 47 -9.14 21.38 4.03
N THR A 48 -10.18 22.01 3.49
CA THR A 48 -11.55 21.92 4.03
C THR A 48 -12.14 20.50 4.02
N VAL A 49 -11.84 19.67 3.01
CA VAL A 49 -12.35 18.29 2.92
C VAL A 49 -11.66 17.40 3.97
N MET A 50 -10.33 17.56 4.11
CA MET A 50 -9.56 16.80 5.10
C MET A 50 -9.90 17.25 6.53
N ASP A 51 -10.13 18.55 6.74
CA ASP A 51 -10.55 19.09 8.05
C ASP A 51 -11.94 18.59 8.44
N ALA A 52 -12.87 18.50 7.48
CA ALA A 52 -14.19 17.93 7.71
C ALA A 52 -14.11 16.45 8.10
N ALA A 53 -13.21 15.67 7.47
CA ALA A 53 -12.97 14.27 7.81
C ALA A 53 -12.43 14.13 9.24
N ARG A 54 -11.41 14.92 9.61
CA ARG A 54 -10.82 14.91 10.96
C ARG A 54 -11.85 15.27 12.03
N ALA A 55 -12.53 16.40 11.83
CA ALA A 55 -13.55 16.86 12.76
C ALA A 55 -14.71 15.86 12.94
N ALA A 56 -15.06 15.12 11.88
CA ALA A 56 -16.08 14.09 11.97
C ALA A 56 -15.61 12.90 12.83
N LEU A 57 -14.36 12.46 12.70
CA LEU A 57 -13.79 11.36 13.48
C LEU A 57 -13.63 11.67 14.98
N GLU A 58 -13.56 12.95 15.34
CA GLU A 58 -13.47 13.42 16.73
C GLU A 58 -14.82 13.49 17.44
N ARG A 59 -15.96 13.32 16.72
CA ARG A 59 -17.30 13.38 17.32
C ARG A 59 -17.61 12.13 18.14
N ASP A 60 -18.29 12.30 19.25
CA ASP A 60 -18.78 11.20 20.11
C ASP A 60 -19.67 10.21 19.36
N GLU A 61 -20.35 10.66 18.31
CA GLU A 61 -21.21 9.83 17.47
C GLU A 61 -20.47 8.93 16.47
N ALA A 62 -19.16 9.12 16.27
CA ALA A 62 -18.39 8.34 15.29
C ALA A 62 -18.54 6.83 15.47
N ALA A 63 -18.64 6.36 16.73
CA ALA A 63 -18.88 4.96 17.04
C ALA A 63 -20.21 4.39 16.49
N ARG A 64 -21.19 5.24 16.18
CA ARG A 64 -22.49 4.82 15.57
C ARG A 64 -22.35 4.47 14.09
N HIS A 65 -21.29 4.90 13.44
CA HIS A 65 -21.01 4.68 12.02
C HIS A 65 -20.04 3.50 11.78
N VAL A 66 -19.82 2.67 12.79
CA VAL A 66 -19.00 1.46 12.70
C VAL A 66 -19.63 0.46 11.73
N VAL A 67 -18.82 0.00 10.80
CA VAL A 67 -19.16 -1.02 9.81
C VAL A 67 -18.79 -2.39 10.37
N LYS A 68 -19.79 -3.16 10.80
CA LYS A 68 -19.57 -4.51 11.34
C LYS A 68 -19.05 -5.44 10.25
N GLN A 69 -17.98 -6.18 10.57
CA GLN A 69 -17.37 -7.15 9.65
C GLN A 69 -17.01 -6.54 8.27
N ALA A 70 -16.41 -5.36 8.29
CA ALA A 70 -15.97 -4.68 7.08
C ALA A 70 -14.95 -5.54 6.31
N ARG A 71 -15.28 -5.91 5.08
CA ARG A 71 -14.31 -6.52 4.16
C ARG A 71 -13.44 -5.40 3.57
N ILE A 72 -12.18 -5.37 3.96
CA ILE A 72 -11.21 -4.40 3.45
C ILE A 72 -10.82 -4.77 2.01
N LEU A 73 -10.77 -3.77 1.16
CA LEU A 73 -10.35 -3.85 -0.24
C LEU A 73 -9.00 -3.13 -0.40
N PRO A 74 -8.33 -3.22 -1.58
CA PRO A 74 -7.22 -2.33 -1.87
C PRO A 74 -7.62 -0.89 -1.54
N PRO A 75 -6.84 -0.14 -0.74
CA PRO A 75 -7.25 1.19 -0.29
C PRO A 75 -7.46 2.15 -1.47
N LEU A 76 -6.63 2.01 -2.52
CA LEU A 76 -6.76 2.76 -3.77
C LEU A 76 -6.22 1.94 -4.93
N PHE A 77 -6.58 2.36 -6.16
CA PHE A 77 -5.96 1.93 -7.40
C PHE A 77 -5.24 3.16 -7.97
N PRO A 78 -3.91 3.29 -7.77
CA PRO A 78 -3.17 4.41 -8.32
C PRO A 78 -3.22 4.36 -9.85
N ALA A 79 -3.31 5.53 -10.49
CA ALA A 79 -3.25 5.63 -11.94
C ALA A 79 -1.86 5.24 -12.47
N SER A 80 -0.85 5.54 -11.69
CA SER A 80 0.55 5.14 -11.90
C SER A 80 1.13 4.64 -10.57
N LEU A 81 1.83 3.50 -10.61
CA LEU A 81 2.64 3.01 -9.50
C LEU A 81 4.07 2.81 -10.02
N LEU A 82 4.98 3.67 -9.60
CA LEU A 82 6.37 3.62 -10.00
C LEU A 82 7.20 2.93 -8.91
N MET A 83 7.99 1.95 -9.36
CA MET A 83 8.96 1.22 -8.56
C MET A 83 10.29 1.23 -9.31
N PRO A 84 11.45 1.57 -8.67
CA PRO A 84 12.72 1.76 -9.36
C PRO A 84 13.18 0.54 -10.18
N ASP A 85 12.97 -0.65 -9.64
CA ASP A 85 13.49 -1.90 -10.19
C ASP A 85 12.48 -2.66 -11.06
N VAL A 86 11.28 -2.10 -11.28
CA VAL A 86 10.21 -2.75 -12.03
C VAL A 86 9.85 -1.90 -13.24
N PRO A 87 10.04 -2.40 -14.48
CA PRO A 87 9.52 -1.71 -15.66
C PRO A 87 8.02 -1.47 -15.51
N GLY A 88 7.53 -0.34 -16.01
CA GLY A 88 6.13 0.07 -15.91
C GLY A 88 5.18 -0.92 -16.59
N ILE A 89 4.91 -2.02 -15.92
CA ILE A 89 3.98 -3.06 -16.34
C ILE A 89 2.65 -2.84 -15.62
N GLU A 90 1.57 -2.90 -16.37
CA GLU A 90 0.22 -2.86 -15.81
C GLU A 90 -0.05 -4.17 -15.06
N ARG A 91 0.02 -4.12 -13.72
CA ARG A 91 -0.20 -5.27 -12.84
C ARG A 91 -1.55 -5.17 -12.13
N ARG A 92 -2.22 -6.31 -12.01
CA ARG A 92 -3.45 -6.38 -11.21
C ARG A 92 -3.15 -6.07 -9.75
N ILE A 93 -4.01 -5.27 -9.11
CA ILE A 93 -3.93 -4.96 -7.68
C ILE A 93 -4.90 -5.85 -6.90
N VAL A 94 -4.41 -6.45 -5.82
CA VAL A 94 -5.21 -7.16 -4.82
C VAL A 94 -5.08 -6.46 -3.46
N GLY A 95 -6.06 -6.69 -2.59
CA GLY A 95 -6.08 -6.11 -1.25
C GLY A 95 -5.67 -7.11 -0.17
N PRO A 96 -5.83 -6.68 1.10
CA PRO A 96 -5.64 -7.57 2.24
C PRO A 96 -6.53 -8.79 2.16
N GLU A 97 -6.06 -9.93 2.69
CA GLU A 97 -6.76 -11.22 2.78
C GLU A 97 -7.16 -11.81 1.42
N GLN A 98 -6.61 -11.31 0.30
CA GLN A 98 -6.82 -11.90 -1.02
C GLN A 98 -5.68 -12.86 -1.37
N ASP A 99 -6.03 -13.98 -2.01
CA ASP A 99 -5.03 -14.95 -2.45
C ASP A 99 -4.24 -14.42 -3.65
N VAL A 100 -2.94 -14.69 -3.63
CA VAL A 100 -2.01 -14.47 -4.74
C VAL A 100 -1.86 -15.80 -5.49
N PRO A 101 -2.14 -15.86 -6.79
CA PRO A 101 -2.07 -17.12 -7.53
C PRO A 101 -0.64 -17.66 -7.56
N TRP A 102 -0.51 -18.99 -7.49
CA TRP A 102 0.76 -19.67 -7.76
C TRP A 102 0.90 -19.88 -9.27
N PRO A 103 1.91 -19.31 -9.94
CA PRO A 103 2.06 -19.47 -11.38
C PRO A 103 2.40 -20.91 -11.78
N ASP A 104 1.84 -21.37 -12.88
CA ASP A 104 2.18 -22.67 -13.45
C ASP A 104 3.69 -22.71 -13.80
N GLY A 105 4.37 -23.79 -13.39
CA GLY A 105 5.80 -23.95 -13.61
C GLY A 105 6.71 -23.27 -12.58
N ALA A 106 6.19 -22.40 -11.72
CA ALA A 106 7.01 -21.80 -10.67
C ALA A 106 7.55 -22.84 -9.69
N ALA A 107 8.84 -22.85 -9.49
CA ALA A 107 9.49 -23.68 -8.48
C ALA A 107 9.34 -23.06 -7.09
N TRP A 108 9.51 -21.74 -7.00
CA TRP A 108 9.38 -20.96 -5.77
C TRP A 108 9.02 -19.50 -6.12
N ILE A 109 8.54 -18.78 -5.13
CA ILE A 109 8.24 -17.35 -5.20
C ILE A 109 9.09 -16.63 -4.16
N ASP A 110 9.67 -15.51 -4.54
CA ASP A 110 10.26 -14.54 -3.63
C ASP A 110 9.26 -13.41 -3.32
N TYR A 111 9.51 -12.67 -2.24
CA TYR A 111 8.69 -11.53 -1.86
C TYR A 111 9.53 -10.26 -1.71
N GLU A 112 8.95 -9.16 -2.09
CA GLU A 112 9.59 -7.85 -2.01
C GLU A 112 8.66 -6.89 -1.25
N PRO A 113 8.89 -6.71 0.07
CA PRO A 113 8.13 -5.77 0.87
C PRO A 113 8.52 -4.32 0.53
N LYS A 114 7.54 -3.48 0.26
CA LYS A 114 7.75 -2.07 -0.08
C LYS A 114 6.82 -1.16 0.73
N VAL A 115 7.23 0.10 0.90
CA VAL A 115 6.36 1.19 1.36
C VAL A 115 6.07 2.10 0.16
N ALA A 116 4.81 2.46 -0.02
CA ALA A 116 4.40 3.37 -1.08
C ALA A 116 3.94 4.72 -0.51
N ALA A 117 4.38 5.81 -1.13
CA ALA A 117 3.84 7.14 -0.96
C ALA A 117 2.83 7.44 -2.06
N VAL A 118 1.70 8.04 -1.69
CA VAL A 118 0.64 8.50 -2.59
C VAL A 118 0.69 10.01 -2.68
N LEU A 119 0.74 10.58 -3.89
CA LEU A 119 0.73 12.02 -4.08
C LEU A 119 -0.67 12.62 -3.88
N GLY A 120 -0.74 13.68 -3.08
CA GLY A 120 -1.94 14.48 -2.86
C GLY A 120 -2.00 15.75 -3.69
N ARG A 121 -0.92 16.06 -4.41
CA ARG A 121 -0.80 17.27 -5.24
C ARG A 121 0.03 16.98 -6.48
N GLU A 122 -0.34 17.62 -7.57
CA GLU A 122 0.49 17.64 -8.79
C GLU A 122 1.92 18.06 -8.46
N THR A 123 2.89 17.35 -9.03
CA THR A 123 4.30 17.50 -8.71
C THR A 123 5.13 17.49 -9.98
N ALA A 124 5.83 18.59 -10.23
CA ALA A 124 6.75 18.73 -11.34
C ALA A 124 8.00 19.49 -10.89
N LYS A 125 9.18 19.05 -11.31
CA LYS A 125 10.49 19.67 -11.02
C LYS A 125 10.66 20.03 -9.53
N ALA A 126 10.21 19.15 -8.64
CA ALA A 126 10.19 19.36 -7.20
C ALA A 126 11.49 18.89 -6.56
N THR A 127 11.92 19.53 -5.49
CA THR A 127 12.98 19.03 -4.61
C THR A 127 12.40 17.94 -3.68
N ALA A 128 13.25 17.13 -3.04
CA ALA A 128 12.81 16.15 -2.06
C ALA A 128 12.01 16.78 -0.90
N GLU A 129 12.43 17.98 -0.45
CA GLU A 129 11.71 18.75 0.57
C GLU A 129 10.33 19.22 0.10
N ASP A 130 10.20 19.62 -1.18
CA ASP A 130 8.91 19.97 -1.79
C ASP A 130 8.01 18.75 -1.92
N VAL A 131 8.57 17.60 -2.30
CA VAL A 131 7.85 16.32 -2.40
C VAL A 131 7.22 15.95 -1.07
N GLN A 132 7.95 16.02 0.04
CA GLN A 132 7.44 15.69 1.37
C GLN A 132 6.11 16.41 1.69
N ARG A 133 6.00 17.69 1.31
CA ARG A 133 4.79 18.51 1.51
C ARG A 133 3.64 18.17 0.54
N LYS A 134 3.90 17.35 -0.48
CA LYS A 134 2.93 16.95 -1.50
C LYS A 134 2.39 15.54 -1.34
N ILE A 135 2.97 14.75 -0.41
CA ILE A 135 2.48 13.42 -0.08
C ILE A 135 1.12 13.52 0.62
N PHE A 136 0.18 12.73 0.16
CA PHE A 136 -1.12 12.51 0.82
C PHE A 136 -0.99 11.54 1.99
N GLY A 137 -0.27 10.46 1.78
CA GLY A 137 -0.09 9.42 2.79
C GLY A 137 0.71 8.22 2.29
N TYR A 138 0.81 7.21 3.15
CA TYR A 138 1.63 6.03 2.95
C TYR A 138 0.82 4.75 3.10
N THR A 139 1.22 3.71 2.36
CA THR A 139 0.64 2.37 2.44
C THR A 139 1.72 1.31 2.23
N LEU A 140 1.38 0.04 2.47
CA LEU A 140 2.27 -1.09 2.20
C LEU A 140 1.99 -1.67 0.82
N VAL A 141 3.04 -2.20 0.20
CA VAL A 141 2.97 -2.97 -1.04
C VAL A 141 3.76 -4.25 -0.85
N SER A 142 3.14 -5.40 -1.15
CA SER A 142 3.84 -6.66 -1.34
C SER A 142 3.96 -6.93 -2.83
N ASP A 143 5.18 -7.06 -3.28
CA ASP A 143 5.55 -7.47 -4.62
C ASP A 143 6.08 -8.91 -4.61
N TRP A 144 6.02 -9.60 -5.74
CA TRP A 144 6.31 -11.02 -5.86
C TRP A 144 7.12 -11.28 -7.12
N ALA A 145 8.14 -12.10 -7.00
CA ALA A 145 8.92 -12.62 -8.11
C ALA A 145 8.84 -14.15 -8.14
N ALA A 146 8.41 -14.72 -9.26
CA ALA A 146 8.39 -16.16 -9.44
C ALA A 146 9.66 -16.64 -10.17
N HIS A 147 10.16 -17.81 -9.79
CA HIS A 147 11.40 -18.36 -10.30
C HIS A 147 11.23 -19.80 -10.78
N GLU A 148 12.00 -20.18 -11.79
CA GLU A 148 12.17 -21.56 -12.23
C GLU A 148 13.07 -22.36 -11.28
N ALA A 149 13.13 -23.68 -11.47
CA ALA A 149 14.01 -24.54 -10.68
C ALA A 149 15.52 -24.24 -10.88
N SER A 150 15.88 -23.65 -12.02
CA SER A 150 17.22 -23.11 -12.30
C SER A 150 17.61 -21.92 -11.46
N GLY A 151 16.61 -21.20 -10.91
CA GLY A 151 16.77 -19.93 -10.21
C GLY A 151 16.53 -18.72 -11.09
N ASP A 152 16.30 -18.92 -12.39
CA ASP A 152 16.00 -17.82 -13.32
C ASP A 152 14.61 -17.22 -13.06
N PRO A 153 14.46 -15.88 -13.18
CA PRO A 153 13.16 -15.24 -13.11
C PRO A 153 12.23 -15.75 -14.21
N MET A 154 10.97 -16.02 -13.87
CA MET A 154 9.97 -16.39 -14.85
C MET A 154 9.39 -15.15 -15.53
N ALA A 155 9.37 -15.11 -16.85
CA ALA A 155 8.70 -14.05 -17.60
C ALA A 155 7.20 -13.96 -17.27
N THR A 156 6.55 -15.08 -16.93
CA THR A 156 5.14 -15.12 -16.49
C THR A 156 4.91 -14.51 -15.09
N ALA A 157 5.98 -14.25 -14.32
CA ALA A 157 5.87 -13.56 -13.03
C ALA A 157 5.39 -12.10 -13.18
N GLU A 158 5.57 -11.51 -14.36
CA GLU A 158 5.00 -10.21 -14.71
C GLU A 158 3.46 -10.15 -14.54
N GLY A 159 2.79 -11.30 -14.56
CA GLY A 159 1.35 -11.44 -14.31
C GLY A 159 0.93 -11.58 -12.84
N LEU A 160 1.88 -11.66 -11.89
CA LEU A 160 1.53 -11.70 -10.48
C LEU A 160 0.94 -10.36 -10.02
N PRO A 161 -0.15 -10.38 -9.22
CA PRO A 161 -0.74 -9.14 -8.73
C PRO A 161 0.17 -8.47 -7.71
N LEU A 162 0.07 -7.14 -7.60
CA LEU A 162 0.59 -6.41 -6.45
C LEU A 162 -0.44 -6.43 -5.32
N ALA A 163 -0.03 -6.72 -4.09
CA ALA A 163 -0.92 -6.53 -2.94
C ALA A 163 -0.68 -5.14 -2.33
N ILE A 164 -1.74 -4.37 -2.12
CA ILE A 164 -1.67 -3.01 -1.57
C ILE A 164 -2.61 -2.88 -0.37
N GLY A 165 -2.14 -2.31 0.73
CA GLY A 165 -2.94 -2.04 1.92
C GLY A 165 -2.17 -2.11 3.24
N PRO A 166 -2.86 -2.30 4.37
CA PRO A 166 -4.31 -2.44 4.52
C PRO A 166 -5.06 -1.11 4.45
N CYS A 167 -4.38 0.02 4.62
CA CYS A 167 -4.93 1.37 4.61
C CYS A 167 -3.92 2.35 4.03
N VAL A 168 -4.36 3.58 3.74
CA VAL A 168 -3.48 4.73 3.55
C VAL A 168 -3.49 5.55 4.85
N VAL A 169 -2.30 5.75 5.42
CA VAL A 169 -2.11 6.65 6.57
C VAL A 169 -1.72 8.02 6.06
N THR A 170 -2.43 9.07 6.48
CA THR A 170 -2.12 10.44 6.04
C THR A 170 -0.72 10.86 6.49
N ALA A 171 -0.03 11.66 5.68
CA ALA A 171 1.40 11.92 5.80
C ALA A 171 1.81 12.57 7.14
N GLU A 172 0.91 13.30 7.78
CA GLU A 172 1.17 13.91 9.09
C GLU A 172 1.23 12.92 10.27
N GLU A 173 0.79 11.67 10.06
CA GLU A 173 0.70 10.66 11.12
C GLU A 173 1.98 9.84 11.29
N LEU A 174 2.85 9.81 10.28
CA LEU A 174 4.07 9.02 10.33
C LEU A 174 5.16 9.53 9.38
N ASP A 175 6.41 9.24 9.74
CA ASP A 175 7.58 9.42 8.89
C ASP A 175 8.04 8.04 8.38
N PRO A 176 7.99 7.78 7.06
CA PRO A 176 8.38 6.49 6.52
C PRO A 176 9.86 6.16 6.75
N GLN A 177 10.73 7.17 6.91
CA GLN A 177 12.17 6.98 7.12
C GLN A 177 12.47 6.30 8.46
N THR A 178 11.63 6.53 9.48
CA THR A 178 11.80 5.96 10.82
C THR A 178 10.90 4.74 11.07
N MET A 179 9.94 4.50 10.18
CA MET A 179 8.95 3.43 10.32
C MET A 179 9.62 2.05 10.27
N VAL A 180 9.32 1.22 11.26
CA VAL A 180 9.76 -0.17 11.29
C VAL A 180 8.79 -1.02 10.48
N VAL A 181 9.35 -1.76 9.52
CA VAL A 181 8.64 -2.74 8.69
C VAL A 181 9.09 -4.14 9.10
N GLN A 182 8.15 -5.06 9.22
CA GLN A 182 8.37 -6.45 9.62
C GLN A 182 7.67 -7.38 8.64
N VAL A 183 8.35 -8.45 8.25
CA VAL A 183 7.76 -9.54 7.45
C VAL A 183 7.68 -10.79 8.28
N LYS A 184 6.52 -11.45 8.25
CA LYS A 184 6.32 -12.79 8.80
C LYS A 184 5.81 -13.73 7.73
N ILE A 185 6.22 -15.00 7.81
CA ILE A 185 5.68 -16.09 6.98
C ILE A 185 5.20 -17.18 7.91
N ASP A 186 3.91 -17.54 7.80
CA ASP A 186 3.24 -18.50 8.68
C ASP A 186 3.43 -18.19 10.18
N GLY A 187 3.51 -16.88 10.51
CA GLY A 187 3.68 -16.38 11.88
C GLY A 187 5.10 -16.25 12.38
N GLU A 188 6.09 -16.76 11.64
CA GLU A 188 7.52 -16.61 11.97
C GLU A 188 8.08 -15.32 11.38
N GLU A 189 8.82 -14.54 12.18
CA GLU A 189 9.51 -13.32 11.72
C GLU A 189 10.71 -13.71 10.84
N LEU A 190 10.71 -13.27 9.59
CA LEU A 190 11.81 -13.50 8.66
C LEU A 190 12.64 -12.25 8.38
N ALA A 191 12.04 -11.08 8.40
CA ALA A 191 12.73 -9.82 8.12
C ALA A 191 12.16 -8.68 8.94
N LYS A 192 13.04 -7.75 9.28
CA LYS A 192 12.69 -6.48 9.94
C LYS A 192 13.65 -5.40 9.49
N GLY A 193 13.13 -4.24 9.13
CA GLY A 193 13.95 -3.13 8.65
C GLY A 193 13.17 -1.83 8.59
N ASN A 194 13.80 -0.80 8.02
CA ASN A 194 13.19 0.49 7.72
C ASN A 194 13.81 1.08 6.45
N LEU A 195 13.29 2.23 5.98
CA LEU A 195 13.82 2.89 4.78
C LEU A 195 15.18 3.57 4.97
N ASN A 196 15.62 3.79 6.20
CA ASN A 196 16.92 4.43 6.47
C ASN A 196 18.12 3.69 5.86
N GLY A 197 18.00 2.39 5.59
CA GLY A 197 19.03 1.58 4.93
C GLY A 197 18.94 1.55 3.41
N ALA A 198 17.94 2.20 2.81
CA ALA A 198 17.80 2.26 1.37
C ALA A 198 18.86 3.21 0.76
N ALA A 199 19.36 2.86 -0.42
CA ALA A 199 20.33 3.69 -1.15
C ALA A 199 19.73 5.04 -1.61
N GLU A 200 18.42 5.08 -1.79
CA GLU A 200 17.66 6.25 -2.22
C GLU A 200 16.43 6.42 -1.34
N SER A 201 16.18 7.64 -0.87
CA SER A 201 14.97 7.93 -0.11
C SER A 201 13.73 7.95 -1.01
N LEU A 202 12.58 7.68 -0.45
CA LEU A 202 11.31 7.75 -1.17
C LEU A 202 11.05 9.15 -1.76
N TYR A 203 11.51 10.20 -1.08
CA TYR A 203 11.36 11.58 -1.56
C TYR A 203 12.30 11.90 -2.71
N ASP A 204 13.54 11.35 -2.70
CA ASP A 204 14.50 11.51 -3.78
C ASP A 204 14.01 10.80 -5.05
N LEU A 205 13.44 9.60 -4.91
CA LEU A 205 12.82 8.87 -6.01
C LEU A 205 11.73 9.71 -6.71
N ILE A 206 10.81 10.28 -5.93
CA ILE A 206 9.73 11.10 -6.46
C ILE A 206 10.27 12.42 -7.05
N SER A 207 11.26 13.03 -6.39
CA SER A 207 11.94 14.23 -6.89
C SER A 207 12.55 13.97 -8.26
N GLU A 208 13.28 12.87 -8.42
CA GLU A 208 13.91 12.49 -9.70
C GLU A 208 12.85 12.25 -10.78
N ALA A 209 11.82 11.48 -10.51
CA ALA A 209 10.72 11.24 -11.44
C ALA A 209 10.04 12.54 -11.89
N SER A 210 9.88 13.51 -10.98
CA SER A 210 9.25 14.80 -11.26
C SER A 210 10.05 15.70 -12.20
N ARG A 211 11.31 15.37 -12.47
CA ARG A 211 12.16 16.09 -13.45
C ARG A 211 11.79 15.76 -14.88
N PHE A 212 11.29 14.55 -15.11
CA PHE A 212 11.02 14.02 -16.44
C PHE A 212 9.53 14.03 -16.80
N ALA A 213 8.64 14.06 -15.82
CA ALA A 213 7.20 14.06 -16.01
C ALA A 213 6.49 14.95 -14.99
N VAL A 214 5.29 15.38 -15.33
CA VAL A 214 4.32 15.89 -14.36
C VAL A 214 3.68 14.69 -13.68
N LEU A 215 3.83 14.62 -12.36
CA LEU A 215 3.25 13.56 -11.54
C LEU A 215 1.90 14.04 -11.03
N GLU A 216 0.89 13.21 -11.20
CA GLU A 216 -0.49 13.55 -10.91
C GLU A 216 -0.88 13.21 -9.47
N ARG A 217 -2.00 13.77 -9.02
CA ARG A 217 -2.62 13.37 -7.75
C ARG A 217 -3.09 11.93 -7.81
N GLY A 218 -2.75 11.14 -6.79
CA GLY A 218 -3.07 9.72 -6.74
C GLY A 218 -2.01 8.82 -7.37
N ASP A 219 -0.99 9.38 -8.03
CA ASP A 219 0.19 8.58 -8.38
C ASP A 219 0.87 8.07 -7.12
N ALA A 220 1.38 6.85 -7.19
CA ALA A 220 2.06 6.20 -6.08
C ALA A 220 3.48 5.80 -6.46
N PHE A 221 4.36 5.85 -5.47
CA PHE A 221 5.79 5.52 -5.61
C PHE A 221 6.14 4.56 -4.48
N ALA A 222 6.61 3.37 -4.82
CA ALA A 222 6.97 2.36 -3.83
C ALA A 222 8.48 2.11 -3.83
N LEU A 223 9.05 2.03 -2.62
CA LEU A 223 10.46 1.76 -2.38
C LEU A 223 10.60 0.57 -1.43
N GLY A 224 11.55 -0.28 -1.69
CA GLY A 224 11.96 -1.51 -1.01
C GLY A 224 12.91 -2.29 -1.92
N PRO A 225 13.25 -3.53 -1.58
CA PRO A 225 12.80 -4.31 -0.43
C PRO A 225 13.46 -3.90 0.89
N PHE A 226 12.78 -4.23 2.01
CA PHE A 226 13.34 -4.05 3.36
C PHE A 226 13.96 -5.34 3.85
N GLY A 227 15.09 -5.23 4.59
CA GLY A 227 15.70 -6.38 5.24
C GLY A 227 16.96 -6.93 4.57
N GLY A 228 17.46 -6.31 3.50
CA GLY A 228 18.82 -6.53 2.96
C GLY A 228 19.14 -7.97 2.58
N ALA A 229 18.16 -8.81 2.30
CA ALA A 229 18.39 -10.18 1.91
C ALA A 229 18.68 -10.26 0.40
N ASP A 230 19.73 -10.99 0.04
CA ASP A 230 20.02 -11.32 -1.36
C ASP A 230 18.87 -12.13 -1.96
N ASP A 231 18.50 -11.84 -3.20
CA ASP A 231 17.40 -12.48 -3.93
C ASP A 231 17.52 -14.01 -4.03
N LEU A 232 18.69 -14.55 -3.70
CA LEU A 232 18.99 -15.98 -3.74
C LEU A 232 18.97 -16.67 -2.37
N ASP A 233 18.64 -15.95 -1.29
CA ASP A 233 18.60 -16.57 0.04
C ASP A 233 17.48 -17.63 0.09
N PRO A 234 17.82 -18.93 0.32
CA PRO A 234 16.82 -19.98 0.40
C PRO A 234 15.76 -19.77 1.48
N SER A 235 16.03 -18.97 2.52
CA SER A 235 15.07 -18.65 3.59
C SER A 235 13.93 -17.74 3.12
N ARG A 236 14.12 -17.06 1.98
CA ARG A 236 13.10 -16.19 1.35
C ARG A 236 12.19 -16.91 0.35
N ARG A 237 12.52 -18.16 0.02
CA ARG A 237 11.71 -18.96 -0.90
C ARG A 237 10.39 -19.32 -0.26
N LEU A 238 9.32 -18.82 -0.86
CA LEU A 238 7.96 -19.13 -0.44
C LEU A 238 7.47 -20.42 -1.07
N TRP A 239 6.49 -21.03 -0.44
CA TRP A 239 5.85 -22.26 -0.86
C TRP A 239 4.34 -22.07 -1.07
N PRO A 240 3.68 -22.95 -1.84
CA PRO A 240 2.22 -22.90 -2.02
C PRO A 240 1.49 -22.99 -0.69
N GLY A 241 0.55 -22.08 -0.45
CA GLY A 241 -0.21 -22.00 0.78
C GLY A 241 0.41 -21.13 1.87
N ALA A 242 1.64 -20.62 1.70
CA ALA A 242 2.29 -19.74 2.67
C ALA A 242 1.45 -18.47 2.92
N LEU A 243 1.34 -18.08 4.19
CA LEU A 243 0.71 -16.83 4.62
C LEU A 243 1.79 -15.79 4.86
N ILE A 244 1.76 -14.72 4.10
CA ILE A 244 2.71 -13.61 4.21
C ILE A 244 2.02 -12.45 4.92
N GLU A 245 2.69 -11.91 5.93
CA GLU A 245 2.25 -10.75 6.71
C GLU A 245 3.32 -9.66 6.63
N LEU A 246 3.02 -8.59 5.91
CA LEU A 246 3.82 -7.36 5.89
C LEU A 246 3.21 -6.37 6.88
N ALA A 247 3.90 -6.09 7.96
CA ALA A 247 3.43 -5.19 9.02
C ALA A 247 4.31 -3.96 9.10
N ALA A 248 3.70 -2.79 9.31
CA ALA A 248 4.40 -1.55 9.60
C ALA A 248 3.71 -0.77 10.72
N GLU A 249 4.54 -0.18 11.58
CA GLU A 249 4.06 0.68 12.65
C GLU A 249 3.26 1.87 12.07
N GLY A 250 2.12 2.16 12.66
CA GLY A 250 1.21 3.22 12.18
C GLY A 250 0.28 2.79 11.03
N ILE A 251 0.71 1.91 10.12
CA ILE A 251 -0.13 1.44 8.99
C ILE A 251 -0.96 0.20 9.37
N GLY A 252 -0.33 -0.82 9.95
CA GLY A 252 -0.96 -2.10 10.27
C GLY A 252 -0.36 -3.24 9.48
N THR A 253 -1.13 -4.29 9.21
CA THR A 253 -0.66 -5.52 8.56
C THR A 253 -1.38 -5.77 7.25
N LEU A 254 -0.63 -5.84 6.17
CA LEU A 254 -1.06 -6.35 4.87
C LEU A 254 -0.80 -7.85 4.87
N ARG A 255 -1.86 -8.63 4.72
CA ARG A 255 -1.80 -10.09 4.82
C ARG A 255 -2.33 -10.72 3.54
N ASN A 256 -1.56 -11.62 2.95
CA ASN A 256 -1.94 -12.35 1.75
C ASN A 256 -1.47 -13.81 1.85
N ARG A 257 -2.19 -14.71 1.22
CA ARG A 257 -1.84 -16.13 1.12
C ARG A 257 -1.49 -16.47 -0.33
N LEU A 258 -0.42 -17.23 -0.53
CA LEU A 258 -0.16 -17.85 -1.82
C LEU A 258 -1.15 -19.00 -2.03
N ALA A 259 -1.77 -19.04 -3.21
CA ALA A 259 -2.68 -20.15 -3.54
C ALA A 259 -1.92 -21.49 -3.56
N PRO A 260 -2.59 -22.62 -3.25
CA PRO A 260 -2.05 -23.94 -3.51
C PRO A 260 -1.67 -24.10 -4.99
N ARG A 261 -0.75 -25.01 -5.30
CA ARG A 261 -0.55 -25.44 -6.69
C ARG A 261 -1.84 -26.05 -7.20
N GLY A 262 -2.26 -25.61 -8.39
CA GLY A 262 -3.40 -26.17 -9.09
C GLY A 262 -3.15 -27.60 -9.57
#